data_32cf0ce16e5445c69557cfbab56c6513
#
_entry.id   32cf0ce16e5445c69557cfbab56c6513
#
_cell.length_a   1.000
_cell.length_b   1.000
_cell.length_c   1.000
_cell.angle_alpha   90.00
_cell.angle_beta   90.00
_cell.angle_gamma   90.00
#
_symmetry.space_group_name_H-M   'P 1'
#
loop_
_entity.id
_entity.type
_entity.pdbx_description
1 polymer ?
#
loop_
_entity_poly.entity_id
_entity_poly.type
_entity_poly.pdbx_seq_one_letter_code
_entity_poly.pdbx_strand_id
1 'polypeptide(L)'
;MDTVVNMVERALGPGPFLEVLTQIGTFVGAVSGVRMASVKHFDWFGAYVIGFITALGGGTLRDVLMQKSPFWMEDPSYLVTTFLAVLAVALFGRRIISEQITWFIFDTIAISIFMVIGMEKVIETESVKAVAAGVDFNLQLQIACWWKAIIMGVITAVFGGVLRDICINEVPLIFRKEIYALACAAGGVLYFALMAFGIDGRICSVVCIFSIFVIRALAIKYHLGVPVLIGRRTIHIPHPHLHRKARGDEKRAHAATGFKDK
;
A
#
# COMPACT_ATOMS: atom_id res chain seq x y z
N MET A 1 -21.29 -25.71 14.45
CA MET A 1 -20.95 -25.03 13.19
C MET A 1 -19.56 -24.40 13.32
N ASP A 2 -19.30 -23.67 14.38
CA ASP A 2 -17.99 -23.00 14.63
C ASP A 2 -16.79 -23.93 14.73
N THR A 3 -16.97 -25.17 15.26
CA THR A 3 -15.89 -26.15 15.39
C THR A 3 -15.42 -26.68 14.02
N VAL A 4 -16.35 -26.89 13.08
CA VAL A 4 -16.03 -27.33 11.71
C VAL A 4 -15.38 -26.20 10.93
N VAL A 5 -15.87 -24.97 11.06
CA VAL A 5 -15.26 -23.79 10.46
C VAL A 5 -13.83 -23.60 10.95
N ASN A 6 -13.60 -23.70 12.26
CA ASN A 6 -12.26 -23.60 12.87
C ASN A 6 -11.32 -24.74 12.44
N MET A 7 -11.84 -25.96 12.24
CA MET A 7 -11.03 -27.06 11.70
C MET A 7 -10.66 -26.84 10.23
N VAL A 8 -11.60 -26.34 9.43
CA VAL A 8 -11.37 -26.03 8.02
C VAL A 8 -10.42 -24.85 7.86
N GLU A 9 -10.55 -23.81 8.67
CA GLU A 9 -9.60 -22.68 8.70
C GLU A 9 -8.19 -23.12 9.09
N ARG A 10 -8.05 -24.06 10.04
CA ARG A 10 -6.73 -24.63 10.39
C ARG A 10 -6.16 -25.54 9.30
N ALA A 11 -7.00 -26.23 8.55
CA ALA A 11 -6.56 -27.14 7.48
C ALA A 11 -6.25 -26.38 6.16
N LEU A 12 -6.99 -25.30 5.90
CA LEU A 12 -6.85 -24.47 4.70
C LEU A 12 -6.18 -23.12 5.00
N GLY A 13 -5.78 -22.87 6.26
CA GLY A 13 -5.11 -21.64 6.67
C GLY A 13 -3.89 -21.33 5.81
N PRO A 14 -3.42 -20.09 5.80
CA PRO A 14 -2.30 -19.67 4.96
C PRO A 14 -1.12 -20.59 5.25
N GLY A 15 -0.69 -21.33 4.22
CA GLY A 15 0.46 -22.20 4.37
C GLY A 15 1.70 -21.38 4.76
N PRO A 16 2.75 -22.01 5.32
CA PRO A 16 3.97 -21.33 5.79
C PRO A 16 4.55 -20.34 4.78
N PHE A 17 4.34 -20.59 3.50
CA PHE A 17 4.75 -19.72 2.41
C PHE A 17 4.05 -18.34 2.48
N LEU A 18 2.74 -18.32 2.68
CA LEU A 18 1.98 -17.08 2.71
C LEU A 18 2.24 -16.27 4.00
N GLU A 19 2.48 -16.95 5.13
CA GLU A 19 2.87 -16.31 6.39
C GLU A 19 4.23 -15.60 6.25
N VAL A 20 5.24 -16.31 5.74
CA VAL A 20 6.56 -15.72 5.48
C VAL A 20 6.45 -14.55 4.51
N LEU A 21 5.66 -14.69 3.44
CA LEU A 21 5.45 -13.64 2.47
C LEU A 21 4.78 -12.41 3.12
N THR A 22 3.83 -12.62 4.03
CA THR A 22 3.16 -11.54 4.77
C THR A 22 4.14 -10.80 5.68
N GLN A 23 5.01 -11.51 6.39
CA GLN A 23 6.04 -10.87 7.23
C GLN A 23 7.04 -10.07 6.40
N ILE A 24 7.50 -10.61 5.26
CA ILE A 24 8.37 -9.88 4.33
C ILE A 24 7.67 -8.63 3.80
N GLY A 25 6.42 -8.76 3.34
CA GLY A 25 5.62 -7.63 2.85
C GLY A 25 5.43 -6.55 3.92
N THR A 26 5.15 -6.95 5.16
CA THR A 26 5.01 -6.05 6.31
C THR A 26 6.32 -5.29 6.58
N PHE A 27 7.46 -5.99 6.63
CA PHE A 27 8.75 -5.36 6.85
C PHE A 27 9.08 -4.34 5.74
N VAL A 28 8.96 -4.76 4.49
CA VAL A 28 9.28 -3.92 3.32
C VAL A 28 8.32 -2.73 3.21
N GLY A 29 7.03 -2.95 3.46
CA GLY A 29 6.02 -1.88 3.48
C GLY A 29 6.27 -0.88 4.61
N ALA A 30 6.63 -1.36 5.80
CA ALA A 30 7.01 -0.49 6.93
C ALA A 30 8.26 0.33 6.61
N VAL A 31 9.32 -0.26 6.03
CA VAL A 31 10.53 0.46 5.59
C VAL A 31 10.16 1.58 4.61
N SER A 32 9.27 1.32 3.64
CA SER A 32 8.78 2.34 2.70
C SER A 32 8.11 3.51 3.45
N GLY A 33 7.23 3.21 4.42
CA GLY A 33 6.53 4.21 5.23
C GLY A 33 7.47 5.03 6.12
N VAL A 34 8.34 4.36 6.88
CA VAL A 34 9.32 4.99 7.77
C VAL A 34 10.27 5.92 7.00
N ARG A 35 10.71 5.49 5.82
CA ARG A 35 11.53 6.34 4.96
C ARG A 35 10.81 7.64 4.58
N MET A 36 9.54 7.56 4.19
CA MET A 36 8.75 8.76 3.85
C MET A 36 8.56 9.68 5.07
N ALA A 37 8.30 9.13 6.24
CA ALA A 37 8.22 9.89 7.50
C ALA A 37 9.56 10.57 7.84
N SER A 38 10.69 9.90 7.60
CA SER A 38 12.03 10.44 7.84
C SER A 38 12.35 11.65 6.95
N VAL A 39 11.92 11.62 5.67
CA VAL A 39 12.06 12.77 4.75
C VAL A 39 11.23 13.98 5.21
N LYS A 40 10.12 13.73 5.91
CA LYS A 40 9.25 14.77 6.49
C LYS A 40 9.68 15.18 7.91
N HIS A 41 10.82 14.69 8.39
CA HIS A 41 11.36 15.01 9.73
C HIS A 41 10.44 14.62 10.90
N PHE A 42 9.68 13.53 10.76
CA PHE A 42 8.89 12.98 11.85
C PHE A 42 9.81 12.40 12.93
N ASP A 43 9.36 12.44 14.17
CA ASP A 43 10.04 11.78 15.29
C ASP A 43 9.95 10.25 15.19
N TRP A 44 10.57 9.55 16.10
CA TRP A 44 10.61 8.08 16.13
C TRP A 44 9.22 7.46 16.23
N PHE A 45 8.35 8.05 17.03
CA PHE A 45 6.99 7.56 17.21
C PHE A 45 6.15 7.83 15.97
N GLY A 46 6.21 9.01 15.41
CA GLY A 46 5.56 9.36 14.14
C GLY A 46 6.03 8.47 13.00
N ALA A 47 7.33 8.19 12.91
CA ALA A 47 7.89 7.28 11.91
C ALA A 47 7.37 5.84 12.08
N TYR A 48 7.26 5.35 13.33
CA TYR A 48 6.66 4.06 13.63
C TYR A 48 5.18 4.00 13.20
N VAL A 49 4.39 5.01 13.55
CA VAL A 49 2.97 5.09 13.18
C VAL A 49 2.79 5.10 11.66
N ILE A 50 3.59 5.89 10.92
CA ILE A 50 3.53 5.92 9.45
C ILE A 50 3.97 4.57 8.84
N GLY A 51 4.99 3.94 9.38
CA GLY A 51 5.40 2.59 8.98
C GLY A 51 4.30 1.56 9.20
N PHE A 52 3.68 1.59 10.38
CA PHE A 52 2.55 0.74 10.76
C PHE A 52 1.37 0.92 9.80
N ILE A 53 0.92 2.15 9.59
CA ILE A 53 -0.19 2.47 8.68
C ILE A 53 0.13 1.99 7.26
N THR A 54 1.35 2.18 6.79
CA THR A 54 1.76 1.79 5.44
C THR A 54 1.74 0.27 5.27
N ALA A 55 2.25 -0.46 6.24
CA ALA A 55 2.39 -1.92 6.16
C ALA A 55 1.08 -2.66 6.45
N LEU A 56 0.29 -2.19 7.41
CA LEU A 56 -0.87 -2.94 7.91
C LEU A 56 -2.21 -2.33 7.50
N GLY A 57 -2.24 -1.06 7.08
CA GLY A 57 -3.49 -0.33 6.76
C GLY A 57 -4.29 -0.97 5.62
N GLY A 58 -3.64 -1.44 4.57
CA GLY A 58 -4.31 -2.12 3.45
C GLY A 58 -4.94 -3.46 3.86
N GLY A 59 -4.20 -4.27 4.63
CA GLY A 59 -4.69 -5.52 5.19
C GLY A 59 -5.83 -5.32 6.20
N THR A 60 -5.72 -4.26 7.01
CA THR A 60 -6.79 -3.89 7.96
C THR A 60 -8.08 -3.56 7.23
N LEU A 61 -8.02 -2.74 6.18
CA LEU A 61 -9.22 -2.42 5.38
C LEU A 61 -9.80 -3.67 4.74
N ARG A 62 -8.96 -4.55 4.17
CA ARG A 62 -9.40 -5.84 3.62
C ARG A 62 -10.16 -6.64 4.66
N ASP A 63 -9.59 -6.84 5.85
CA ASP A 63 -10.19 -7.69 6.88
C ASP A 63 -11.52 -7.11 7.36
N VAL A 64 -11.61 -5.80 7.56
CA VAL A 64 -12.86 -5.11 7.90
C VAL A 64 -13.92 -5.30 6.81
N LEU A 65 -13.57 -5.16 5.53
CA LEU A 65 -14.51 -5.40 4.41
C LEU A 65 -14.94 -6.87 4.33
N MET A 66 -14.11 -7.79 4.76
CA MET A 66 -14.41 -9.22 4.84
C MET A 66 -15.09 -9.62 6.16
N GLN A 67 -15.40 -8.64 7.03
CA GLN A 67 -16.02 -8.85 8.36
C GLN A 67 -15.18 -9.77 9.26
N LYS A 68 -13.86 -9.66 9.18
CA LYS A 68 -12.88 -10.35 10.02
C LYS A 68 -12.14 -9.38 10.92
N SER A 69 -11.62 -9.88 12.04
CA SER A 69 -10.67 -9.13 12.85
C SER A 69 -9.41 -8.81 12.05
N PRO A 70 -8.84 -7.61 12.20
CA PRO A 70 -7.56 -7.29 11.58
C PRO A 70 -6.47 -8.29 12.00
N PHE A 71 -5.74 -8.87 11.03
CA PHE A 71 -4.78 -9.95 11.24
C PHE A 71 -3.68 -9.63 12.28
N TRP A 72 -3.25 -8.38 12.37
CA TRP A 72 -2.22 -7.93 13.32
C TRP A 72 -2.72 -7.86 14.78
N MET A 73 -4.03 -7.89 15.00
CA MET A 73 -4.62 -7.96 16.35
C MET A 73 -4.58 -9.39 16.89
N GLU A 74 -4.52 -10.39 16.02
CA GLU A 74 -4.44 -11.80 16.39
C GLU A 74 -2.98 -12.25 16.59
N ASP A 75 -2.04 -11.63 15.86
CA ASP A 75 -0.61 -11.95 15.95
C ASP A 75 0.25 -10.68 16.16
N PRO A 76 0.82 -10.48 17.36
CA PRO A 76 1.65 -9.32 17.67
C PRO A 76 3.00 -9.30 16.91
N SER A 77 3.39 -10.36 16.21
CA SER A 77 4.63 -10.41 15.44
C SER A 77 4.69 -9.32 14.38
N TYR A 78 3.55 -8.90 13.82
CA TYR A 78 3.47 -7.80 12.86
C TYR A 78 3.86 -6.43 13.45
N LEU A 79 3.53 -6.20 14.72
CA LEU A 79 3.94 -4.98 15.44
C LEU A 79 5.46 -4.97 15.63
N VAL A 80 6.02 -6.13 16.03
CA VAL A 80 7.47 -6.30 16.18
C VAL A 80 8.18 -6.12 14.84
N THR A 81 7.66 -6.72 13.76
CA THR A 81 8.22 -6.57 12.40
C THR A 81 8.22 -5.11 11.96
N THR A 82 7.15 -4.36 12.23
CA THR A 82 7.10 -2.92 11.95
C THR A 82 8.14 -2.14 12.77
N PHE A 83 8.30 -2.49 14.04
CA PHE A 83 9.33 -1.86 14.89
C PHE A 83 10.75 -2.16 14.39
N LEU A 84 11.02 -3.40 13.99
CA LEU A 84 12.31 -3.78 13.40
C LEU A 84 12.59 -3.00 12.10
N ALA A 85 11.58 -2.68 11.31
CA ALA A 85 11.73 -1.84 10.13
C ALA A 85 12.15 -0.40 10.50
N VAL A 86 11.58 0.19 11.58
CA VAL A 86 12.03 1.49 12.09
C VAL A 86 13.50 1.43 12.50
N LEU A 87 13.87 0.39 13.24
CA LEU A 87 15.26 0.21 13.68
C LEU A 87 16.20 0.03 12.49
N ALA A 88 15.82 -0.74 11.48
CA ALA A 88 16.61 -0.92 10.26
C ALA A 88 16.82 0.40 9.51
N VAL A 89 15.78 1.22 9.36
CA VAL A 89 15.90 2.55 8.74
C VAL A 89 16.76 3.48 9.60
N ALA A 90 16.67 3.41 10.92
CA ALA A 90 17.50 4.21 11.81
C ALA A 90 18.99 3.85 11.72
N LEU A 91 19.31 2.56 11.66
CA LEU A 91 20.70 2.07 11.60
C LEU A 91 21.33 2.26 10.21
N PHE A 92 20.56 2.00 9.17
CA PHE A 92 21.04 2.04 7.78
C PHE A 92 20.52 3.26 7.01
N GLY A 93 19.91 4.23 7.69
CA GLY A 93 19.14 5.32 7.10
C GLY A 93 19.87 6.15 6.08
N ARG A 94 21.16 6.42 6.26
CA ARG A 94 21.96 7.19 5.27
C ARG A 94 21.94 6.53 3.89
N ARG A 95 21.94 5.20 3.80
CA ARG A 95 21.90 4.46 2.52
C ARG A 95 20.47 4.28 2.02
N ILE A 96 19.50 4.07 2.91
CA ILE A 96 18.09 3.82 2.56
C ILE A 96 17.38 5.12 2.19
N ILE A 97 17.69 6.24 2.85
CA ILE A 97 16.97 7.52 2.68
C ILE A 97 17.49 8.31 1.48
N SER A 98 18.79 8.23 1.15
CA SER A 98 19.45 9.09 0.16
C SER A 98 18.97 8.92 -1.27
N GLU A 99 18.47 7.73 -1.64
CA GLU A 99 18.15 7.41 -3.02
C GLU A 99 16.62 7.34 -3.25
N GLN A 100 16.09 8.14 -4.17
CA GLN A 100 14.67 8.06 -4.56
C GLN A 100 14.30 6.69 -5.13
N ILE A 101 15.23 6.02 -5.80
CA ILE A 101 15.04 4.69 -6.36
C ILE A 101 14.80 3.64 -5.27
N THR A 102 15.40 3.80 -4.09
CA THR A 102 15.24 2.89 -2.96
C THR A 102 13.79 2.86 -2.46
N TRP A 103 13.16 4.04 -2.32
CA TRP A 103 11.75 4.12 -1.94
C TRP A 103 10.85 3.39 -2.95
N PHE A 104 11.07 3.62 -4.23
CA PHE A 104 10.32 2.97 -5.28
C PHE A 104 10.43 1.44 -5.22
N ILE A 105 11.63 0.93 -4.99
CA ILE A 105 11.88 -0.52 -4.89
C ILE A 105 11.11 -1.11 -3.71
N PHE A 106 11.25 -0.54 -2.50
CA PHE A 106 10.54 -1.03 -1.32
C PHE A 106 9.01 -0.94 -1.47
N ASP A 107 8.50 0.18 -1.99
CA ASP A 107 7.06 0.33 -2.24
C ASP A 107 6.57 -0.69 -3.28
N THR A 108 7.31 -0.89 -4.37
CA THR A 108 6.92 -1.84 -5.43
C THR A 108 6.92 -3.28 -4.94
N ILE A 109 7.94 -3.70 -4.18
CA ILE A 109 7.97 -5.04 -3.59
C ILE A 109 6.81 -5.23 -2.63
N ALA A 110 6.54 -4.25 -1.76
CA ALA A 110 5.45 -4.33 -0.79
C ALA A 110 4.09 -4.52 -1.48
N ILE A 111 3.75 -3.68 -2.47
CA ILE A 111 2.45 -3.78 -3.14
C ILE A 111 2.31 -5.07 -3.95
N SER A 112 3.41 -5.57 -4.54
CA SER A 112 3.40 -6.83 -5.29
C SER A 112 3.07 -8.01 -4.37
N ILE A 113 3.66 -8.03 -3.19
CA ILE A 113 3.41 -9.05 -2.16
C ILE A 113 1.99 -8.91 -1.61
N PHE A 114 1.57 -7.71 -1.25
CA PHE A 114 0.24 -7.47 -0.69
C PHE A 114 -0.90 -7.73 -1.69
N MET A 115 -0.64 -7.58 -2.98
CA MET A 115 -1.60 -7.98 -4.02
C MET A 115 -1.90 -9.47 -3.94
N VAL A 116 -0.87 -10.31 -3.87
CA VAL A 116 -1.03 -11.76 -3.75
C VAL A 116 -1.71 -12.14 -2.44
N ILE A 117 -1.24 -11.57 -1.31
CA ILE A 117 -1.83 -11.84 0.00
C ILE A 117 -3.33 -11.49 0.02
N GLY A 118 -3.69 -10.34 -0.57
CA GLY A 118 -5.09 -9.91 -0.66
C GLY A 118 -5.96 -10.86 -1.47
N MET A 119 -5.45 -11.38 -2.60
CA MET A 119 -6.16 -12.36 -3.42
C MET A 119 -6.32 -13.70 -2.72
N GLU A 120 -5.23 -14.23 -2.15
CA GLU A 120 -5.22 -15.52 -1.45
C GLU A 120 -6.17 -15.53 -0.25
N LYS A 121 -6.26 -14.43 0.49
CA LYS A 121 -7.21 -14.30 1.60
C LYS A 121 -8.69 -14.33 1.16
N VAL A 122 -9.01 -13.85 -0.03
CA VAL A 122 -10.36 -14.00 -0.61
C VAL A 122 -10.60 -15.46 -1.00
N ILE A 123 -9.65 -16.09 -1.69
CA ILE A 123 -9.75 -17.49 -2.11
C ILE A 123 -9.95 -18.39 -0.86
N GLU A 124 -9.15 -18.19 0.19
CA GLU A 124 -9.28 -18.88 1.47
C GLU A 124 -10.68 -18.71 2.07
N THR A 125 -11.19 -17.48 2.11
CA THR A 125 -12.51 -17.19 2.70
C THR A 125 -13.65 -17.80 1.89
N GLU A 126 -13.59 -17.76 0.57
CA GLU A 126 -14.61 -18.38 -0.29
C GLU A 126 -14.53 -19.92 -0.21
N SER A 127 -13.32 -20.50 -0.01
CA SER A 127 -13.16 -21.94 0.21
C SER A 127 -13.82 -22.41 1.51
N VAL A 128 -13.60 -21.67 2.60
CA VAL A 128 -14.24 -21.97 3.89
C VAL A 128 -15.77 -21.91 3.79
N LYS A 129 -16.30 -20.88 3.11
CA LYS A 129 -17.75 -20.74 2.89
C LYS A 129 -18.32 -21.90 2.07
N ALA A 130 -17.62 -22.33 1.01
CA ALA A 130 -18.06 -23.43 0.16
C ALA A 130 -18.12 -24.76 0.93
N VAL A 131 -17.07 -25.07 1.68
CA VAL A 131 -17.01 -26.29 2.53
C VAL A 131 -18.10 -26.24 3.61
N ALA A 132 -18.32 -25.09 4.24
CA ALA A 132 -19.41 -24.93 5.23
C ALA A 132 -20.81 -25.11 4.61
N ALA A 133 -20.97 -24.83 3.31
CA ALA A 133 -22.19 -25.07 2.55
C ALA A 133 -22.29 -26.51 1.99
N GLY A 134 -21.34 -27.40 2.27
CA GLY A 134 -21.29 -28.76 1.75
C GLY A 134 -20.94 -28.85 0.26
N VAL A 135 -20.28 -27.82 -0.29
CA VAL A 135 -19.82 -27.79 -1.67
C VAL A 135 -18.32 -28.06 -1.71
N ASP A 136 -17.89 -29.01 -2.56
CA ASP A 136 -16.48 -29.27 -2.76
C ASP A 136 -15.79 -28.04 -3.40
N PHE A 137 -14.76 -27.52 -2.73
CA PHE A 137 -13.97 -26.41 -3.24
C PHE A 137 -12.99 -26.90 -4.31
N ASN A 138 -13.29 -26.61 -5.54
CA ASN A 138 -12.51 -27.03 -6.70
C ASN A 138 -11.93 -25.82 -7.46
N LEU A 139 -11.08 -26.09 -8.46
CA LEU A 139 -10.45 -25.06 -9.29
C LEU A 139 -11.47 -24.12 -9.96
N GLN A 140 -12.64 -24.61 -10.35
CA GLN A 140 -13.68 -23.78 -10.97
C GLN A 140 -14.23 -22.75 -9.99
N LEU A 141 -14.42 -23.14 -8.72
CA LEU A 141 -14.90 -22.22 -7.69
C LEU A 141 -13.81 -21.19 -7.31
N GLN A 142 -12.53 -21.60 -7.30
CA GLN A 142 -11.41 -20.67 -7.12
C GLN A 142 -11.38 -19.63 -8.22
N ILE A 143 -11.53 -20.05 -9.48
CA ILE A 143 -11.58 -19.11 -10.61
C ILE A 143 -12.84 -18.27 -10.56
N ALA A 144 -13.97 -18.75 -10.12
CA ALA A 144 -15.23 -17.99 -10.07
C ALA A 144 -15.16 -16.75 -9.16
N CYS A 145 -14.29 -16.73 -8.14
CA CYS A 145 -14.10 -15.58 -7.27
C CYS A 145 -13.05 -14.56 -7.76
N TRP A 146 -12.50 -14.72 -8.98
CA TRP A 146 -11.38 -13.95 -9.52
C TRP A 146 -11.54 -12.43 -9.38
N TRP A 147 -12.71 -11.88 -9.70
CA TRP A 147 -12.94 -10.45 -9.67
C TRP A 147 -12.94 -9.88 -8.25
N LYS A 148 -13.54 -10.62 -7.28
CA LYS A 148 -13.50 -10.27 -5.85
C LYS A 148 -12.06 -10.28 -5.34
N ALA A 149 -11.32 -11.33 -5.68
CA ALA A 149 -9.94 -11.50 -5.28
C ALA A 149 -9.04 -10.38 -5.84
N ILE A 150 -9.18 -10.04 -7.13
CA ILE A 150 -8.40 -8.94 -7.73
C ILE A 150 -8.72 -7.60 -7.05
N ILE A 151 -9.99 -7.28 -6.85
CA ILE A 151 -10.37 -6.01 -6.19
C ILE A 151 -9.79 -5.95 -4.77
N MET A 152 -9.95 -7.01 -3.99
CA MET A 152 -9.43 -7.05 -2.62
C MET A 152 -7.90 -7.07 -2.57
N GLY A 153 -7.27 -7.72 -3.54
CA GLY A 153 -5.83 -7.66 -3.73
C GLY A 153 -5.33 -6.24 -3.97
N VAL A 154 -5.97 -5.52 -4.91
CA VAL A 154 -5.65 -4.10 -5.19
C VAL A 154 -5.86 -3.23 -3.96
N ILE A 155 -6.99 -3.39 -3.25
CA ILE A 155 -7.26 -2.65 -2.02
C ILE A 155 -6.16 -2.92 -0.99
N THR A 156 -5.81 -4.18 -0.76
CA THR A 156 -4.77 -4.58 0.20
C THR A 156 -3.42 -3.99 -0.18
N ALA A 157 -3.06 -4.02 -1.46
CA ALA A 157 -1.78 -3.54 -1.96
C ALA A 157 -1.63 -2.01 -1.85
N VAL A 158 -2.69 -1.28 -2.22
CA VAL A 158 -2.60 0.16 -2.49
C VAL A 158 -2.99 1.01 -1.29
N PHE A 159 -3.96 0.55 -0.47
CA PHE A 159 -4.59 1.40 0.53
C PHE A 159 -3.65 1.81 1.67
N GLY A 160 -2.69 0.96 2.05
CA GLY A 160 -1.67 1.32 3.03
C GLY A 160 -0.83 2.52 2.58
N GLY A 161 -0.44 2.54 1.29
CA GLY A 161 0.24 3.68 0.66
C GLY A 161 -0.63 4.94 0.57
N VAL A 162 -1.93 4.78 0.28
CA VAL A 162 -2.89 5.91 0.27
C VAL A 162 -2.99 6.54 1.64
N LEU A 163 -3.18 5.76 2.69
CA LEU A 163 -3.23 6.26 4.07
C LEU A 163 -1.92 6.95 4.46
N ARG A 164 -0.78 6.34 4.16
CA ARG A 164 0.54 6.96 4.36
C ARG A 164 0.61 8.34 3.75
N ASP A 165 0.30 8.45 2.44
CA ASP A 165 0.45 9.69 1.69
C ASP A 165 -0.49 10.77 2.23
N ILE A 166 -1.73 10.43 2.61
CA ILE A 166 -2.66 11.35 3.27
C ILE A 166 -2.09 11.83 4.62
N CYS A 167 -1.57 10.92 5.46
CA CYS A 167 -1.02 11.27 6.77
C CYS A 167 0.20 12.19 6.69
N ILE A 168 1.02 12.07 5.63
CA ILE A 168 2.18 12.95 5.41
C ILE A 168 1.86 14.17 4.54
N ASN A 169 0.58 14.40 4.23
CA ASN A 169 0.08 15.50 3.40
C ASN A 169 0.68 15.51 1.98
N GLU A 170 0.73 14.35 1.36
CA GLU A 170 1.12 14.17 -0.05
C GLU A 170 -0.06 13.68 -0.88
N VAL A 171 -0.03 13.93 -2.19
CA VAL A 171 -1.03 13.37 -3.11
C VAL A 171 -0.75 11.88 -3.28
N PRO A 172 -1.71 10.98 -2.94
CA PRO A 172 -1.53 9.54 -3.07
C PRO A 172 -1.11 9.11 -4.47
N LEU A 173 -0.19 8.14 -4.55
CA LEU A 173 0.35 7.62 -5.82
C LEU A 173 -0.73 7.13 -6.79
N ILE A 174 -1.82 6.56 -6.27
CA ILE A 174 -2.94 6.08 -7.08
C ILE A 174 -3.60 7.20 -7.92
N PHE A 175 -3.51 8.46 -7.47
CA PHE A 175 -4.06 9.62 -8.16
C PHE A 175 -3.03 10.35 -9.03
N ARG A 176 -1.78 9.91 -9.00
CA ARG A 176 -0.74 10.42 -9.90
C ARG A 176 -0.85 9.72 -11.27
N LYS A 177 -0.14 10.25 -12.26
CA LYS A 177 -0.13 9.69 -13.63
C LYS A 177 0.56 8.31 -13.72
N GLU A 178 0.92 7.70 -12.62
CA GLU A 178 1.70 6.47 -12.59
C GLU A 178 0.83 5.23 -12.77
N ILE A 179 1.40 4.19 -13.40
CA ILE A 179 0.80 2.86 -13.47
C ILE A 179 1.07 2.15 -12.14
N TYR A 180 0.17 2.37 -11.15
CA TYR A 180 0.28 1.86 -9.78
C TYR A 180 -0.72 0.73 -9.53
N ALA A 181 -2.00 1.07 -9.33
CA ALA A 181 -3.06 0.10 -9.12
C ALA A 181 -3.33 -0.77 -10.35
N LEU A 182 -3.12 -0.22 -11.57
CA LEU A 182 -3.26 -0.97 -12.81
C LEU A 182 -2.21 -2.07 -12.96
N ALA A 183 -0.98 -1.86 -12.47
CA ALA A 183 0.02 -2.92 -12.43
C ALA A 183 -0.41 -4.08 -11.53
N CYS A 184 -0.97 -3.77 -10.34
CA CYS A 184 -1.51 -4.77 -9.44
C CYS A 184 -2.66 -5.55 -10.10
N ALA A 185 -3.63 -4.84 -10.71
CA ALA A 185 -4.75 -5.48 -11.39
C ALA A 185 -4.29 -6.38 -12.56
N ALA A 186 -3.33 -5.94 -13.37
CA ALA A 186 -2.75 -6.74 -14.45
C ALA A 186 -2.05 -8.00 -13.93
N GLY A 187 -1.28 -7.88 -12.83
CA GLY A 187 -0.67 -9.04 -12.17
C GLY A 187 -1.70 -10.02 -11.63
N GLY A 188 -2.82 -9.52 -11.07
CA GLY A 188 -3.92 -10.36 -10.60
C GLY A 188 -4.65 -11.09 -11.75
N VAL A 189 -4.85 -10.43 -12.88
CA VAL A 189 -5.40 -11.09 -14.09
C VAL A 189 -4.45 -12.20 -14.56
N LEU A 190 -3.15 -11.94 -14.60
CA LEU A 190 -2.16 -12.94 -14.96
C LEU A 190 -2.16 -14.12 -13.99
N TYR A 191 -2.29 -13.87 -12.67
CA TYR A 191 -2.39 -14.92 -11.66
C TYR A 191 -3.53 -15.88 -11.96
N PHE A 192 -4.75 -15.38 -12.19
CA PHE A 192 -5.91 -16.22 -12.49
C PHE A 192 -5.84 -16.86 -13.88
N ALA A 193 -5.22 -16.22 -14.85
CA ALA A 193 -4.97 -16.84 -16.14
C ALA A 193 -4.07 -18.06 -16.02
N LEU A 194 -2.96 -17.96 -15.27
CA LEU A 194 -2.05 -19.08 -15.01
C LEU A 194 -2.75 -20.20 -14.23
N MET A 195 -3.55 -19.85 -13.23
CA MET A 195 -4.34 -20.81 -12.46
C MET A 195 -5.34 -21.57 -13.35
N ALA A 196 -5.96 -20.91 -14.33
CA ALA A 196 -6.86 -21.55 -15.30
C ALA A 196 -6.16 -22.61 -16.19
N PHE A 197 -4.84 -22.46 -16.40
CA PHE A 197 -4.01 -23.47 -17.06
C PHE A 197 -3.55 -24.61 -16.12
N GLY A 198 -4.01 -24.63 -14.87
CA GLY A 198 -3.67 -25.66 -13.89
C GLY A 198 -2.28 -25.53 -13.28
N ILE A 199 -1.67 -24.32 -13.35
CA ILE A 199 -0.36 -24.07 -12.74
C ILE A 199 -0.53 -23.95 -11.22
N ASP A 200 0.45 -24.49 -10.49
CA ASP A 200 0.47 -24.44 -9.02
C ASP A 200 0.35 -23.00 -8.47
N GLY A 201 -0.48 -22.80 -7.44
CA GLY A 201 -0.78 -21.48 -6.88
C GLY A 201 0.46 -20.74 -6.37
N ARG A 202 1.48 -21.44 -5.87
CA ARG A 202 2.75 -20.81 -5.43
C ARG A 202 3.51 -20.23 -6.62
N ILE A 203 3.52 -20.95 -7.74
CA ILE A 203 4.16 -20.46 -8.98
C ILE A 203 3.36 -19.25 -9.49
N CYS A 204 2.03 -19.31 -9.50
CA CYS A 204 1.17 -18.19 -9.87
C CYS A 204 1.46 -16.96 -9.00
N SER A 205 1.63 -17.13 -7.69
CA SER A 205 1.98 -16.06 -6.73
C SER A 205 3.32 -15.41 -7.06
N VAL A 206 4.36 -16.20 -7.28
CA VAL A 206 5.71 -15.69 -7.61
C VAL A 206 5.70 -14.96 -8.94
N VAL A 207 5.05 -15.52 -9.97
CA VAL A 207 4.94 -14.88 -11.30
C VAL A 207 4.14 -13.58 -11.21
N CYS A 208 3.07 -13.54 -10.42
CA CYS A 208 2.29 -12.32 -10.17
C CYS A 208 3.17 -11.23 -9.55
N ILE A 209 3.89 -11.51 -8.44
CA ILE A 209 4.78 -10.57 -7.77
C ILE A 209 5.82 -10.03 -8.76
N PHE A 210 6.47 -10.91 -9.49
CA PHE A 210 7.51 -10.51 -10.45
C PHE A 210 6.93 -9.67 -11.59
N SER A 211 5.76 -10.02 -12.12
CA SER A 211 5.11 -9.27 -13.21
C SER A 211 4.74 -7.85 -12.78
N ILE A 212 4.18 -7.67 -11.57
CA ILE A 212 3.86 -6.34 -11.03
C ILE A 212 5.13 -5.50 -10.90
N PHE A 213 6.21 -6.10 -10.36
CA PHE A 213 7.49 -5.42 -10.23
C PHE A 213 8.04 -4.97 -11.59
N VAL A 214 8.02 -5.85 -12.59
CA VAL A 214 8.51 -5.55 -13.95
C VAL A 214 7.64 -4.47 -14.60
N ILE A 215 6.31 -4.58 -14.54
CA ILE A 215 5.39 -3.58 -15.12
C ILE A 215 5.68 -2.20 -14.52
N ARG A 216 5.84 -2.08 -13.20
CA ARG A 216 6.14 -0.81 -12.54
C ARG A 216 7.53 -0.29 -12.89
N ALA A 217 8.54 -1.16 -12.92
CA ALA A 217 9.90 -0.77 -13.31
C ALA A 217 9.95 -0.25 -14.75
N LEU A 218 9.27 -0.90 -15.68
CA LEU A 218 9.15 -0.45 -17.07
C LEU A 218 8.35 0.85 -17.18
N ALA A 219 7.25 0.97 -16.42
CA ALA A 219 6.44 2.19 -16.42
C ALA A 219 7.25 3.42 -16.01
N ILE A 220 8.10 3.31 -14.98
CA ILE A 220 8.98 4.40 -14.56
C ILE A 220 10.09 4.63 -15.59
N LYS A 221 10.75 3.58 -16.05
CA LYS A 221 11.84 3.71 -17.01
C LYS A 221 11.42 4.40 -18.32
N TYR A 222 10.21 4.11 -18.81
CA TYR A 222 9.68 4.66 -20.05
C TYR A 222 8.69 5.80 -19.84
N HIS A 223 8.56 6.30 -18.60
CA HIS A 223 7.62 7.36 -18.23
C HIS A 223 6.18 7.10 -18.70
N LEU A 224 5.76 5.82 -18.64
CA LEU A 224 4.41 5.43 -19.01
C LEU A 224 3.42 5.89 -17.95
N GLY A 225 2.34 6.51 -18.37
CA GLY A 225 1.33 7.01 -17.45
C GLY A 225 -0.07 6.97 -18.07
N VAL A 226 -1.07 7.01 -17.19
CA VAL A 226 -2.48 7.09 -17.62
C VAL A 226 -2.79 8.52 -18.08
N PRO A 227 -3.49 8.71 -19.22
CA PRO A 227 -3.88 10.03 -19.68
C PRO A 227 -4.76 10.74 -18.65
N VAL A 228 -4.45 12.02 -18.39
CA VAL A 228 -5.22 12.86 -17.47
C VAL A 228 -6.50 13.33 -18.16
N LEU A 229 -7.62 13.26 -17.46
CA LEU A 229 -8.86 13.91 -17.87
C LEU A 229 -8.63 15.44 -17.82
N ILE A 230 -8.35 16.04 -18.97
CA ILE A 230 -8.20 17.49 -19.11
C ILE A 230 -9.60 18.09 -19.15
N GLY A 231 -10.06 18.59 -18.02
CA GLY A 231 -11.21 19.48 -18.00
C GLY A 231 -10.89 20.76 -18.78
N ARG A 232 -11.71 21.14 -19.74
CA ARG A 232 -11.56 22.34 -20.59
C ARG A 232 -11.75 23.69 -19.84
N ARG A 233 -11.66 23.71 -18.51
CA ARG A 233 -11.71 24.95 -17.72
C ARG A 233 -10.59 24.93 -16.69
N THR A 234 -9.59 25.77 -16.93
CA THR A 234 -8.78 26.33 -15.85
C THR A 234 -9.73 27.11 -14.93
N ILE A 235 -10.22 26.48 -13.88
CA ILE A 235 -10.87 27.22 -12.81
C ILE A 235 -9.77 28.03 -12.18
N HIS A 236 -9.69 29.30 -12.56
CA HIS A 236 -8.86 30.27 -11.87
C HIS A 236 -9.50 30.46 -10.50
N ILE A 237 -9.03 29.70 -9.50
CA ILE A 237 -9.38 29.95 -8.11
C ILE A 237 -8.61 31.21 -7.74
N PRO A 238 -9.31 32.37 -7.55
CA PRO A 238 -8.62 33.56 -7.09
C PRO A 238 -8.08 33.26 -5.71
N HIS A 239 -6.77 33.22 -5.56
CA HIS A 239 -6.17 33.16 -4.24
C HIS A 239 -6.67 34.39 -3.46
N PRO A 240 -7.34 34.21 -2.30
CA PRO A 240 -7.71 35.33 -1.47
C PRO A 240 -6.43 36.07 -1.10
N HIS A 241 -6.42 37.36 -1.33
CA HIS A 241 -5.30 38.28 -1.15
C HIS A 241 -4.85 38.34 0.33
N LEU A 242 -4.12 37.39 0.83
CA LEU A 242 -3.51 37.40 2.17
C LEU A 242 -2.17 38.16 2.21
N HIS A 243 -1.62 38.57 1.06
CA HIS A 243 -0.33 39.23 1.01
C HIS A 243 -0.39 40.76 0.86
N ARG A 244 -1.57 41.38 0.96
CA ARG A 244 -1.64 42.88 0.79
C ARG A 244 -1.53 43.64 2.10
N LYS A 245 -1.68 43.02 3.27
CA LYS A 245 -1.54 43.72 4.57
C LYS A 245 -0.10 43.84 5.04
N ALA A 246 0.76 42.87 4.82
CA ALA A 246 2.15 42.93 5.27
C ALA A 246 2.98 44.02 4.61
N ARG A 247 2.73 44.38 3.33
CA ARG A 247 3.47 45.40 2.62
C ARG A 247 3.01 46.81 2.91
N GLY A 248 1.82 46.99 3.46
CA GLY A 248 1.26 48.32 3.89
C GLY A 248 1.81 48.70 5.26
N ASP A 249 2.02 47.78 6.13
CA ASP A 249 2.51 48.02 7.50
C ASP A 249 4.03 48.24 7.55
N GLU A 250 4.81 47.59 6.68
CA GLU A 250 6.24 47.86 6.53
C GLU A 250 6.53 49.28 6.00
N LYS A 251 5.73 49.78 5.04
CA LYS A 251 5.90 51.15 4.56
C LYS A 251 5.47 52.21 5.57
N ARG A 252 4.54 51.89 6.46
CA ARG A 252 4.16 52.82 7.56
C ARG A 252 5.17 52.78 8.70
N ALA A 253 5.81 51.64 8.99
CA ALA A 253 6.88 51.55 9.97
C ALA A 253 8.13 52.32 9.52
N HIS A 254 8.53 52.25 8.25
CA HIS A 254 9.66 53.02 7.70
C HIS A 254 9.41 54.54 7.59
N ALA A 255 8.15 54.95 7.46
CA ALA A 255 7.79 56.38 7.46
C ALA A 255 7.74 57.00 8.86
N ALA A 256 7.58 56.18 9.90
CA ALA A 256 7.50 56.64 11.30
C ALA A 256 8.87 56.74 12.01
N THR A 257 9.96 56.12 11.43
CA THR A 257 11.31 56.14 12.01
C THR A 257 12.24 57.20 11.39
N GLY A 258 11.69 58.15 10.60
CA GLY A 258 12.42 59.31 10.10
C GLY A 258 12.74 60.29 11.21
N PHE A 259 13.63 59.94 12.15
CA PHE A 259 14.16 60.83 13.16
C PHE A 259 15.51 61.40 12.71
N LYS A 260 15.57 62.71 12.68
CA LYS A 260 16.67 63.59 12.38
C LYS A 260 17.91 63.27 13.22
N ASP A 261 19.07 63.21 12.58
CA ASP A 261 20.33 63.55 13.23
C ASP A 261 20.88 64.82 12.60
N LYS A 262 21.05 65.76 13.50
CA LYS A 262 21.98 66.88 13.37
C LYS A 262 23.25 66.55 14.06
#